data_596202dcd321715db3400b5ebff7f402
#
_entry.id   596202dcd321715db3400b5ebff7f402
#
_cell.length_a   1.000
_cell.length_b   1.000
_cell.length_c   1.000
_cell.angle_alpha   90.00
_cell.angle_beta   90.00
_cell.angle_gamma   90.00
#
_symmetry.space_group_name_H-M   'P 1'
#
loop_
_entity.id
_entity.type
_entity.pdbx_description
1 polymer ?
#
loop_
_entity_poly.entity_id
_entity_poly.type
_entity_poly.pdbx_seq_one_letter_code
_entity_poly.pdbx_strand_id
1 'polypeptide(L)'
;MRKLFAAACAALWSVATLQAQPAELRFRDDGTFRIAQFTDMHLDPSKPRRLAESEKTFARLERVLTSERPDLVVFTGDVVTGAPAEGMWRRLLDAVERHGIPFCVVLGNHDAEQDLARAEIARIVTSYDGSLNRLADNGELADVELTVAGRVSDRPAWAFYCLDSHDYSTIEGIDGYGWFFPGQVEWLRACCTARTEANGGRPLPSLAFFHIALPEYVAAWRNPDNSHIGRAAEDECPGVLNTGMFAAMAATGSVVGTFVGHDHDIDYLVAEKGICLGYGRFSGDNTTYNNLRPGVRMLVLTEGARGFETWIREDDGRMVDHARFDEGKITEISVER
;
A
#
# COMPACT_ATOMS: atom_id res chain seq x y z
N MET A 1 -7.99 -44.56 62.27
CA MET A 1 -7.15 -43.39 61.80
C MET A 1 -7.42 -43.22 60.34
N ARG A 2 -8.31 -42.25 59.97
CA ARG A 2 -8.61 -41.87 58.60
C ARG A 2 -7.83 -40.59 58.29
N LYS A 3 -6.91 -40.66 57.30
CA LYS A 3 -6.18 -39.48 56.79
C LYS A 3 -7.03 -38.81 55.71
N LEU A 4 -7.45 -37.57 55.96
CA LEU A 4 -8.04 -36.68 54.97
C LEU A 4 -6.91 -36.09 54.11
N PHE A 5 -6.98 -36.31 52.80
CA PHE A 5 -6.19 -35.59 51.81
C PHE A 5 -7.00 -34.38 51.36
N ALA A 6 -6.50 -33.19 51.66
CA ALA A 6 -7.02 -31.94 51.09
C ALA A 6 -6.37 -31.72 49.74
N ALA A 7 -7.16 -31.75 48.68
CA ALA A 7 -6.73 -31.36 47.35
C ALA A 7 -6.89 -29.82 47.19
N ALA A 8 -5.76 -29.11 47.05
CA ALA A 8 -5.77 -27.69 46.71
C ALA A 8 -5.93 -27.53 45.19
N CYS A 9 -7.09 -27.08 44.73
CA CYS A 9 -7.30 -26.63 43.37
C CYS A 9 -6.66 -25.24 43.18
N ALA A 10 -5.53 -25.18 42.50
CA ALA A 10 -4.96 -23.93 42.02
C ALA A 10 -5.74 -23.48 40.74
N ALA A 11 -6.55 -22.45 40.87
CA ALA A 11 -7.19 -21.80 39.71
C ALA A 11 -6.13 -20.98 38.95
N LEU A 12 -5.71 -21.47 37.81
CA LEU A 12 -4.92 -20.73 36.83
C LEU A 12 -5.84 -19.71 36.17
N TRP A 13 -5.71 -18.47 36.57
CA TRP A 13 -6.30 -17.34 35.83
C TRP A 13 -5.43 -17.07 34.60
N SER A 14 -5.87 -17.52 33.43
CA SER A 14 -5.32 -17.12 32.16
C SER A 14 -5.75 -15.66 31.96
N VAL A 15 -4.80 -14.73 32.05
CA VAL A 15 -4.97 -13.36 31.61
C VAL A 15 -4.99 -13.43 30.07
N ALA A 16 -6.19 -13.45 29.51
CA ALA A 16 -6.35 -13.20 28.08
C ALA A 16 -5.92 -11.75 27.83
N THR A 17 -4.78 -11.57 27.20
CA THR A 17 -4.42 -10.29 26.63
C THR A 17 -5.46 -9.99 25.56
N LEU A 18 -6.32 -8.98 25.80
CA LEU A 18 -7.14 -8.39 24.75
C LEU A 18 -6.16 -7.80 23.73
N GLN A 19 -5.89 -8.53 22.66
CA GLN A 19 -5.37 -7.91 21.45
C GLN A 19 -6.49 -7.02 20.91
N ALA A 20 -6.21 -5.73 20.75
CA ALA A 20 -7.12 -4.82 20.07
C ALA A 20 -7.48 -5.45 18.71
N GLN A 21 -8.78 -5.53 18.41
CA GLN A 21 -9.20 -5.98 17.09
C GLN A 21 -8.71 -4.93 16.09
N PRO A 22 -8.11 -5.33 14.96
CA PRO A 22 -7.70 -4.38 13.94
C PRO A 22 -8.88 -3.51 13.53
N ALA A 23 -8.63 -2.22 13.29
CA ALA A 23 -9.64 -1.27 12.89
C ALA A 23 -10.45 -1.81 11.70
N GLU A 24 -11.76 -1.88 11.85
CA GLU A 24 -12.65 -2.32 10.77
C GLU A 24 -12.73 -1.23 9.71
N LEU A 25 -12.26 -1.51 8.49
CA LEU A 25 -12.44 -0.61 7.37
C LEU A 25 -13.87 -0.69 6.87
N ARG A 26 -14.52 0.48 6.72
CA ARG A 26 -15.93 0.58 6.33
C ARG A 26 -16.18 1.81 5.47
N PHE A 27 -17.07 1.70 4.50
CA PHE A 27 -17.54 2.85 3.73
C PHE A 27 -18.23 3.88 4.63
N ARG A 28 -17.99 5.16 4.32
CA ARG A 28 -18.61 6.31 5.00
C ARG A 28 -20.11 6.35 4.74
N ASP A 29 -20.82 7.18 5.48
CA ASP A 29 -22.25 7.40 5.29
C ASP A 29 -22.62 7.93 3.90
N ASP A 30 -21.72 8.68 3.26
CA ASP A 30 -21.85 9.16 1.88
C ASP A 30 -21.58 8.09 0.81
N GLY A 31 -21.24 6.87 1.22
CA GLY A 31 -20.91 5.75 0.32
C GLY A 31 -19.54 5.82 -0.29
N THR A 32 -18.63 6.66 0.23
CA THR A 32 -17.24 6.75 -0.23
C THR A 32 -16.27 6.07 0.72
N PHE A 33 -15.09 5.70 0.21
CA PHE A 33 -13.93 5.28 0.99
C PHE A 33 -12.68 5.89 0.35
N ARG A 34 -11.88 6.59 1.15
CA ARG A 34 -10.73 7.36 0.69
C ARG A 34 -9.43 6.75 1.12
N ILE A 35 -8.49 6.60 0.19
CA ILE A 35 -7.15 6.09 0.45
C ILE A 35 -6.13 7.16 0.08
N ALA A 36 -5.13 7.36 0.93
CA ALA A 36 -3.94 8.14 0.61
C ALA A 36 -2.77 7.17 0.44
N GLN A 37 -2.17 7.13 -0.75
CA GLN A 37 -0.95 6.39 -1.03
C GLN A 37 0.23 7.34 -0.93
N PHE A 38 1.09 7.09 0.05
CA PHE A 38 2.41 7.69 0.18
C PHE A 38 3.46 6.68 -0.31
N THR A 39 4.40 7.14 -1.10
CA THR A 39 5.49 6.31 -1.62
C THR A 39 6.77 7.12 -1.70
N ASP A 40 7.92 6.45 -1.64
CA ASP A 40 9.22 7.06 -1.87
C ASP A 40 9.40 8.33 -1.02
N MET A 41 9.13 8.21 0.27
CA MET A 41 9.22 9.32 1.22
C MET A 41 10.67 9.67 1.54
N HIS A 42 11.57 8.71 1.45
CA HIS A 42 13.00 8.85 1.67
C HIS A 42 13.35 9.69 2.89
N LEU A 43 12.68 9.40 4.03
CA LEU A 43 12.98 10.07 5.30
C LEU A 43 14.40 9.75 5.73
N ASP A 44 15.22 10.78 5.93
CA ASP A 44 16.63 10.64 6.19
C ASP A 44 17.12 11.61 7.27
N PRO A 45 17.44 11.13 8.48
CA PRO A 45 17.96 11.96 9.57
C PRO A 45 19.49 12.11 9.55
N SER A 46 20.21 11.46 8.62
CA SER A 46 21.66 11.29 8.66
C SER A 46 22.46 12.59 8.61
N LYS A 47 21.90 13.63 8.00
CA LYS A 47 22.55 14.94 7.83
C LYS A 47 21.56 16.08 7.99
N PRO A 48 21.97 17.25 8.49
CA PRO A 48 21.06 18.41 8.69
C PRO A 48 20.27 18.79 7.44
N ARG A 49 20.86 18.74 6.24
CA ARG A 49 20.17 19.02 4.98
C ARG A 49 19.08 17.96 4.69
N ARG A 50 19.40 16.68 4.85
CA ARG A 50 18.47 15.57 4.62
C ARG A 50 17.32 15.61 5.62
N LEU A 51 17.62 15.90 6.86
CA LEU A 51 16.59 16.09 7.89
C LEU A 51 15.66 17.27 7.54
N ALA A 52 16.21 18.39 7.05
CA ALA A 52 15.39 19.53 6.62
C ALA A 52 14.44 19.19 5.45
N GLU A 53 14.87 18.34 4.51
CA GLU A 53 13.98 17.83 3.45
C GLU A 53 12.94 16.86 4.04
N SER A 54 13.30 16.01 4.98
CA SER A 54 12.35 15.15 5.70
C SER A 54 11.28 15.95 6.46
N GLU A 55 11.60 17.13 7.00
CA GLU A 55 10.62 18.01 7.63
C GLU A 55 9.55 18.52 6.64
N LYS A 56 9.92 18.78 5.39
CA LYS A 56 8.96 19.13 4.35
C LYS A 56 8.03 17.96 4.04
N THR A 57 8.60 16.74 3.96
CA THR A 57 7.83 15.51 3.78
C THR A 57 6.83 15.29 4.92
N PHE A 58 7.23 15.50 6.18
CA PHE A 58 6.29 15.47 7.32
C PHE A 58 5.21 16.55 7.23
N ALA A 59 5.55 17.77 6.81
CA ALA A 59 4.58 18.83 6.64
C ALA A 59 3.55 18.49 5.53
N ARG A 60 3.97 17.79 4.47
CA ARG A 60 3.09 17.25 3.42
C ARG A 60 2.15 16.20 3.97
N LEU A 61 2.68 15.23 4.72
CA LEU A 61 1.89 14.21 5.40
C LEU A 61 0.77 14.85 6.23
N GLU A 62 1.11 15.74 7.15
CA GLU A 62 0.14 16.41 8.04
C GLU A 62 -0.93 17.18 7.24
N ARG A 63 -0.54 17.87 6.17
CA ARG A 63 -1.52 18.56 5.30
C ARG A 63 -2.50 17.60 4.67
N VAL A 64 -2.02 16.51 4.08
CA VAL A 64 -2.88 15.53 3.40
C VAL A 64 -3.79 14.85 4.40
N LEU A 65 -3.28 14.39 5.55
CA LEU A 65 -4.10 13.76 6.58
C LEU A 65 -5.21 14.70 7.08
N THR A 66 -4.92 16.00 7.23
CA THR A 66 -5.88 17.01 7.70
C THR A 66 -6.91 17.39 6.62
N SER A 67 -6.46 17.62 5.36
CA SER A 67 -7.32 18.15 4.31
C SER A 67 -8.13 17.07 3.59
N GLU A 68 -7.53 15.92 3.28
CA GLU A 68 -8.16 14.83 2.55
C GLU A 68 -8.92 13.87 3.47
N ARG A 69 -8.49 13.76 4.74
CA ARG A 69 -9.08 12.87 5.75
C ARG A 69 -9.28 11.45 5.20
N PRO A 70 -8.21 10.76 4.79
CA PRO A 70 -8.34 9.41 4.27
C PRO A 70 -8.88 8.44 5.32
N ASP A 71 -9.54 7.37 4.88
CA ASP A 71 -10.00 6.26 5.72
C ASP A 71 -8.90 5.21 5.89
N LEU A 72 -7.90 5.24 5.02
CA LEU A 72 -6.74 4.36 5.03
C LEU A 72 -5.53 5.11 4.46
N VAL A 73 -4.38 4.97 5.11
CA VAL A 73 -3.08 5.33 4.55
C VAL A 73 -2.34 4.06 4.12
N VAL A 74 -1.81 4.05 2.90
CA VAL A 74 -0.94 2.97 2.41
C VAL A 74 0.42 3.57 2.07
N PHE A 75 1.47 3.04 2.70
CA PHE A 75 2.85 3.34 2.37
C PHE A 75 3.36 2.26 1.41
N THR A 76 3.75 2.65 0.21
CA THR A 76 4.21 1.71 -0.82
C THR A 76 5.72 1.78 -1.02
N GLY A 77 6.48 1.70 0.08
CA GLY A 77 7.91 1.48 0.09
C GLY A 77 8.78 2.74 0.03
N ASP A 78 10.05 2.51 0.28
CA ASP A 78 11.12 3.52 0.37
C ASP A 78 10.76 4.67 1.30
N VAL A 79 10.31 4.28 2.49
CA VAL A 79 9.76 5.19 3.50
C VAL A 79 10.87 5.86 4.30
N VAL A 80 11.78 5.06 4.86
CA VAL A 80 12.93 5.57 5.64
C VAL A 80 14.22 5.02 5.08
N THR A 81 15.03 5.88 4.51
CA THR A 81 16.25 5.50 3.78
C THR A 81 17.53 6.09 4.39
N GLY A 82 17.46 6.62 5.62
CA GLY A 82 18.60 7.18 6.34
C GLY A 82 18.69 6.69 7.78
N ALA A 83 19.93 6.51 8.26
CA ALA A 83 20.22 6.13 9.65
C ALA A 83 20.39 7.37 10.56
N PRO A 84 19.97 7.29 11.84
CA PRO A 84 19.30 6.17 12.50
C PRO A 84 17.79 6.10 12.12
N ALA A 85 17.33 4.95 11.65
CA ALA A 85 16.01 4.83 11.02
C ALA A 85 14.85 4.71 12.03
N GLU A 86 15.05 4.07 13.20
CA GLU A 86 13.98 3.78 14.14
C GLU A 86 13.19 5.04 14.55
N GLY A 87 13.88 6.12 14.86
CA GLY A 87 13.24 7.38 15.27
C GLY A 87 12.35 7.98 14.17
N MET A 88 12.73 7.82 12.89
CA MET A 88 11.94 8.29 11.75
C MET A 88 10.71 7.42 11.53
N TRP A 89 10.84 6.10 11.59
CA TRP A 89 9.71 5.18 11.53
C TRP A 89 8.67 5.49 12.62
N ARG A 90 9.12 5.59 13.89
CA ARG A 90 8.21 5.90 15.00
C ARG A 90 7.54 7.26 14.81
N ARG A 91 8.29 8.29 14.46
CA ARG A 91 7.74 9.62 14.22
C ARG A 91 6.68 9.63 13.12
N LEU A 92 6.92 8.88 12.03
CA LEU A 92 5.98 8.76 10.93
C LEU A 92 4.67 8.11 11.39
N LEU A 93 4.79 6.96 12.05
CA LEU A 93 3.63 6.19 12.48
C LEU A 93 2.87 6.90 13.60
N ASP A 94 3.56 7.57 14.53
CA ASP A 94 2.96 8.46 15.54
C ASP A 94 2.14 9.58 14.87
N ALA A 95 2.62 10.12 13.75
CA ALA A 95 1.90 11.16 13.03
C ALA A 95 0.57 10.64 12.48
N VAL A 96 0.55 9.47 11.85
CA VAL A 96 -0.68 8.85 11.32
C VAL A 96 -1.62 8.45 12.45
N GLU A 97 -1.09 7.82 13.51
CA GLU A 97 -1.88 7.35 14.64
C GLU A 97 -2.58 8.48 15.40
N ARG A 98 -1.94 9.67 15.54
CA ARG A 98 -2.58 10.86 16.11
C ARG A 98 -3.83 11.32 15.36
N HIS A 99 -3.92 11.03 14.07
CA HIS A 99 -5.13 11.27 13.27
C HIS A 99 -6.17 10.16 13.42
N GLY A 100 -5.86 9.07 14.10
CA GLY A 100 -6.75 7.90 14.25
C GLY A 100 -7.02 7.17 12.93
N ILE A 101 -6.12 7.30 11.96
CA ILE A 101 -6.27 6.70 10.63
C ILE A 101 -5.53 5.37 10.60
N PRO A 102 -6.20 4.25 10.25
CA PRO A 102 -5.52 2.99 10.05
C PRO A 102 -4.55 3.06 8.86
N PHE A 103 -3.48 2.27 8.92
CA PHE A 103 -2.47 2.27 7.88
C PHE A 103 -1.94 0.87 7.57
N CYS A 104 -1.40 0.70 6.36
CA CYS A 104 -0.65 -0.47 5.94
C CYS A 104 0.68 -0.04 5.31
N VAL A 105 1.75 -0.75 5.64
CA VAL A 105 3.10 -0.52 5.10
C VAL A 105 3.48 -1.68 4.21
N VAL A 106 3.92 -1.38 3.02
CA VAL A 106 4.70 -2.27 2.15
C VAL A 106 6.12 -1.72 2.13
N LEU A 107 7.13 -2.56 2.28
CA LEU A 107 8.52 -2.11 2.23
C LEU A 107 9.01 -2.01 0.79
N GLY A 108 9.88 -1.03 0.55
CA GLY A 108 10.66 -0.89 -0.67
C GLY A 108 12.05 -1.53 -0.55
N ASN A 109 12.84 -1.37 -1.59
CA ASN A 109 14.19 -1.94 -1.63
C ASN A 109 15.19 -1.17 -0.76
N HIS A 110 14.94 0.11 -0.47
CA HIS A 110 15.85 0.92 0.35
C HIS A 110 15.53 0.93 1.85
N ASP A 111 14.37 0.44 2.28
CA ASP A 111 13.94 0.53 3.69
C ASP A 111 14.86 -0.23 4.66
N ALA A 112 15.49 -1.31 4.22
CA ALA A 112 16.36 -2.14 5.04
C ALA A 112 17.87 -2.02 4.71
N GLU A 113 18.25 -1.02 3.94
CA GLU A 113 19.66 -0.78 3.58
C GLU A 113 20.45 -0.02 4.67
N GLN A 114 19.79 0.43 5.73
CA GLN A 114 20.39 1.30 6.74
C GLN A 114 20.79 0.50 8.00
N ASP A 115 20.27 0.87 9.15
CA ASP A 115 20.62 0.29 10.45
C ASP A 115 19.52 -0.62 11.03
N LEU A 116 18.44 -0.85 10.30
CA LEU A 116 17.36 -1.77 10.66
C LEU A 116 17.17 -2.86 9.61
N ALA A 117 17.09 -4.11 10.04
CA ALA A 117 16.65 -5.20 9.19
C ALA A 117 15.13 -5.16 8.96
N ARG A 118 14.63 -5.78 7.88
CA ARG A 118 13.19 -5.87 7.56
C ARG A 118 12.35 -6.37 8.74
N ALA A 119 12.83 -7.37 9.48
CA ALA A 119 12.16 -7.90 10.66
C ALA A 119 12.12 -6.92 11.84
N GLU A 120 13.06 -5.99 11.95
CA GLU A 120 13.06 -4.95 12.98
C GLU A 120 12.04 -3.87 12.63
N ILE A 121 12.00 -3.45 11.37
CA ILE A 121 10.98 -2.53 10.83
C ILE A 121 9.58 -3.14 11.03
N ALA A 122 9.42 -4.42 10.71
CA ALA A 122 8.15 -5.14 10.87
C ALA A 122 7.63 -5.10 12.31
N ARG A 123 8.53 -5.30 13.31
CA ARG A 123 8.15 -5.18 14.73
C ARG A 123 7.74 -3.76 15.11
N ILE A 124 8.42 -2.75 14.57
CA ILE A 124 8.03 -1.36 14.80
C ILE A 124 6.65 -1.11 14.22
N VAL A 125 6.44 -1.43 12.94
CA VAL A 125 5.18 -1.20 12.23
C VAL A 125 4.01 -1.90 12.92
N THR A 126 4.18 -3.17 13.30
CA THR A 126 3.10 -3.97 13.91
C THR A 126 2.88 -3.67 15.40
N SER A 127 3.67 -2.80 16.01
CA SER A 127 3.49 -2.37 17.40
C SER A 127 2.46 -1.25 17.58
N TYR A 128 1.94 -0.68 16.50
CA TYR A 128 0.96 0.40 16.50
C TYR A 128 -0.47 -0.15 16.36
N ASP A 129 -1.40 0.39 17.14
CA ASP A 129 -2.82 -0.04 17.13
C ASP A 129 -3.51 0.23 15.78
N GLY A 130 -3.11 1.31 15.09
CA GLY A 130 -3.59 1.65 13.74
C GLY A 130 -3.00 0.80 12.62
N SER A 131 -2.02 -0.06 12.88
CA SER A 131 -1.37 -0.90 11.89
C SER A 131 -2.26 -2.08 11.46
N LEU A 132 -2.46 -2.22 10.17
CA LEU A 132 -3.17 -3.37 9.57
C LEU A 132 -2.19 -4.46 9.09
N ASN A 133 -0.90 -4.25 9.27
CA ASN A 133 0.13 -5.23 8.94
C ASN A 133 0.14 -6.42 9.92
N ARG A 134 0.68 -7.53 9.45
CA ARG A 134 0.91 -8.74 10.23
C ARG A 134 2.33 -9.24 10.02
N LEU A 135 2.86 -9.98 11.00
CA LEU A 135 4.14 -10.65 10.84
C LEU A 135 3.95 -11.98 10.10
N ALA A 136 4.87 -12.25 9.18
CA ALA A 136 5.06 -13.56 8.59
C ALA A 136 5.89 -14.47 9.54
N ASP A 137 6.00 -15.75 9.21
CA ASP A 137 6.75 -16.73 10.03
C ASP A 137 8.24 -16.41 10.15
N ASN A 138 8.81 -15.71 9.15
CA ASN A 138 10.20 -15.23 9.17
C ASN A 138 10.40 -13.94 10.00
N GLY A 139 9.32 -13.38 10.55
CA GLY A 139 9.32 -12.17 11.36
C GLY A 139 9.29 -10.86 10.57
N GLU A 140 9.18 -10.91 9.25
CA GLU A 140 9.00 -9.75 8.38
C GLU A 140 7.52 -9.40 8.22
N LEU A 141 7.19 -8.35 7.45
CA LEU A 141 5.81 -8.05 7.09
C LEU A 141 5.28 -9.11 6.12
N ALA A 142 4.10 -9.65 6.44
CA ALA A 142 3.41 -10.58 5.56
C ALA A 142 2.65 -9.85 4.46
N ASP A 143 2.42 -10.52 3.33
CA ASP A 143 1.35 -10.14 2.42
C ASP A 143 0.02 -10.15 3.17
N VAL A 144 -0.78 -9.09 3.03
CA VAL A 144 -2.04 -8.97 3.74
C VAL A 144 -3.21 -8.68 2.79
N GLU A 145 -4.33 -9.32 3.11
CA GLU A 145 -5.62 -8.97 2.55
C GLU A 145 -6.38 -8.12 3.58
N LEU A 146 -6.85 -6.96 3.16
CA LEU A 146 -7.72 -6.07 3.92
C LEU A 146 -9.08 -6.03 3.24
N THR A 147 -10.17 -5.99 4.01
CA THR A 147 -11.52 -5.86 3.43
C THR A 147 -12.20 -4.62 3.97
N VAL A 148 -12.96 -3.95 3.08
CA VAL A 148 -13.79 -2.80 3.43
C VAL A 148 -15.23 -3.26 3.47
N ALA A 149 -15.86 -3.16 4.62
CA ALA A 149 -17.27 -3.46 4.81
C ALA A 149 -18.17 -2.41 4.13
N GLY A 150 -19.34 -2.81 3.72
CA GLY A 150 -20.36 -1.89 3.23
C GLY A 150 -20.82 -0.93 4.32
N ARG A 151 -21.41 0.20 3.92
CA ARG A 151 -21.90 1.24 4.83
C ARG A 151 -22.88 0.73 5.89
N VAL A 152 -23.81 -0.14 5.48
CA VAL A 152 -24.87 -0.69 6.34
C VAL A 152 -24.79 -2.22 6.47
N SER A 153 -23.74 -2.83 5.96
CA SER A 153 -23.55 -4.28 5.93
C SER A 153 -22.13 -4.64 6.31
N ASP A 154 -21.94 -5.67 7.14
CA ASP A 154 -20.63 -6.20 7.49
C ASP A 154 -20.03 -7.08 6.38
N ARG A 155 -20.72 -7.21 5.24
CA ARG A 155 -20.18 -7.92 4.09
C ARG A 155 -19.11 -7.07 3.41
N PRO A 156 -17.98 -7.66 3.03
CA PRO A 156 -16.97 -6.98 2.24
C PRO A 156 -17.57 -6.43 0.94
N ALA A 157 -17.34 -5.14 0.68
CA ALA A 157 -17.69 -4.47 -0.56
C ALA A 157 -16.47 -4.26 -1.47
N TRP A 158 -15.27 -4.16 -0.87
CA TRP A 158 -13.97 -4.09 -1.54
C TRP A 158 -12.91 -4.89 -0.77
N ALA A 159 -11.82 -5.24 -1.46
CA ALA A 159 -10.63 -5.79 -0.83
C ALA A 159 -9.36 -5.06 -1.28
N PHE A 160 -8.32 -5.07 -0.43
CA PHE A 160 -6.98 -4.57 -0.78
C PHE A 160 -5.96 -5.66 -0.50
N TYR A 161 -5.00 -5.79 -1.40
CA TYR A 161 -3.86 -6.69 -1.29
C TYR A 161 -2.60 -5.83 -1.15
N CYS A 162 -1.99 -5.80 0.03
CA CYS A 162 -0.70 -5.16 0.26
C CYS A 162 0.36 -6.25 0.18
N LEU A 163 1.21 -6.18 -0.84
CA LEU A 163 2.09 -7.27 -1.27
C LEU A 163 3.56 -6.85 -1.21
N ASP A 164 4.41 -7.71 -0.70
CA ASP A 164 5.86 -7.50 -0.73
C ASP A 164 6.41 -7.87 -2.13
N SER A 165 6.90 -6.87 -2.85
CA SER A 165 7.58 -7.06 -4.13
C SER A 165 9.07 -7.40 -3.98
N HIS A 166 9.54 -7.55 -2.75
CA HIS A 166 10.93 -7.78 -2.36
C HIS A 166 11.87 -6.61 -2.70
N ASP A 167 13.18 -6.82 -2.54
CA ASP A 167 14.20 -5.78 -2.69
C ASP A 167 14.95 -5.95 -4.01
N TYR A 168 15.88 -6.92 -4.03
CA TYR A 168 16.75 -7.25 -5.16
C TYR A 168 16.71 -8.74 -5.44
N SER A 169 17.18 -9.12 -6.62
CA SER A 169 17.33 -10.53 -6.99
C SER A 169 18.33 -11.22 -6.07
N THR A 170 17.96 -12.39 -5.58
CA THR A 170 18.81 -13.28 -4.80
C THR A 170 19.33 -14.47 -5.61
N ILE A 171 19.05 -14.52 -6.92
CA ILE A 171 19.48 -15.61 -7.81
C ILE A 171 20.82 -15.24 -8.44
N GLU A 172 21.82 -16.10 -8.23
CA GLU A 172 23.15 -15.92 -8.81
C GLU A 172 23.08 -15.78 -10.34
N GLY A 173 23.69 -14.72 -10.86
CA GLY A 173 23.71 -14.41 -12.30
C GLY A 173 22.46 -13.74 -12.85
N ILE A 174 21.48 -13.41 -12.02
CA ILE A 174 20.33 -12.59 -12.36
C ILE A 174 20.34 -11.34 -11.49
N ASP A 175 20.86 -10.25 -12.00
CA ASP A 175 20.96 -8.98 -11.29
C ASP A 175 19.71 -8.12 -11.52
N GLY A 176 19.34 -7.29 -10.55
CA GLY A 176 18.28 -6.29 -10.62
C GLY A 176 17.27 -6.43 -9.48
N TYR A 177 16.08 -5.86 -9.68
CA TYR A 177 15.07 -5.76 -8.63
C TYR A 177 14.30 -7.06 -8.39
N GLY A 178 13.74 -7.18 -7.19
CA GLY A 178 12.92 -8.29 -6.75
C GLY A 178 11.62 -8.47 -7.57
N TRP A 179 10.97 -9.56 -7.37
CA TRP A 179 9.72 -9.93 -8.04
C TRP A 179 8.86 -10.80 -7.12
N PHE A 180 7.57 -10.93 -7.42
CA PHE A 180 6.68 -11.82 -6.68
C PHE A 180 7.04 -13.29 -6.85
N PHE A 181 7.13 -14.02 -5.76
CA PHE A 181 7.38 -15.45 -5.79
C PHE A 181 6.11 -16.24 -6.16
N PRO A 182 6.24 -17.44 -6.73
CA PRO A 182 5.08 -18.26 -7.11
C PRO A 182 4.07 -18.47 -5.97
N GLY A 183 4.54 -18.61 -4.73
CA GLY A 183 3.67 -18.75 -3.54
C GLY A 183 2.77 -17.54 -3.30
N GLN A 184 3.26 -16.32 -3.58
CA GLN A 184 2.45 -15.09 -3.48
C GLN A 184 1.37 -15.02 -4.57
N VAL A 185 1.71 -15.49 -5.78
CA VAL A 185 0.75 -15.58 -6.90
C VAL A 185 -0.38 -16.55 -6.56
N GLU A 186 -0.05 -17.71 -5.99
CA GLU A 186 -1.03 -18.70 -5.53
C GLU A 186 -1.88 -18.16 -4.37
N TRP A 187 -1.26 -17.50 -3.40
CA TRP A 187 -1.94 -16.85 -2.28
C TRP A 187 -2.96 -15.82 -2.78
N LEU A 188 -2.58 -14.91 -3.69
CA LEU A 188 -3.49 -13.92 -4.26
C LEU A 188 -4.68 -14.60 -4.95
N ARG A 189 -4.43 -15.64 -5.77
CA ARG A 189 -5.49 -16.41 -6.44
C ARG A 189 -6.46 -17.02 -5.41
N ALA A 190 -5.94 -17.60 -4.35
CA ALA A 190 -6.75 -18.21 -3.30
C ALA A 190 -7.63 -17.17 -2.59
N CYS A 191 -7.07 -16.02 -2.23
CA CYS A 191 -7.81 -14.91 -1.63
C CYS A 191 -8.94 -14.41 -2.56
N CYS A 192 -8.61 -14.10 -3.83
CA CYS A 192 -9.61 -13.65 -4.81
C CYS A 192 -10.72 -14.68 -5.02
N THR A 193 -10.39 -15.97 -5.08
CA THR A 193 -11.36 -17.06 -5.25
C THR A 193 -12.29 -17.13 -4.03
N ALA A 194 -11.74 -17.15 -2.82
CA ALA A 194 -12.52 -17.20 -1.58
C ALA A 194 -13.48 -16.00 -1.47
N ARG A 195 -13.02 -14.79 -1.84
CA ARG A 195 -13.88 -13.59 -1.85
C ARG A 195 -14.97 -13.66 -2.91
N THR A 196 -14.66 -14.18 -4.09
CA THR A 196 -15.63 -14.39 -5.16
C THR A 196 -16.71 -15.37 -4.73
N GLU A 197 -16.35 -16.50 -4.11
CA GLU A 197 -17.30 -17.47 -3.57
C GLU A 197 -18.18 -16.86 -2.48
N ALA A 198 -17.57 -16.17 -1.51
CA ALA A 198 -18.31 -15.47 -0.44
C ALA A 198 -19.23 -14.36 -0.97
N ASN A 199 -18.91 -13.78 -2.15
CA ASN A 199 -19.73 -12.76 -2.84
C ASN A 199 -20.74 -13.35 -3.85
N GLY A 200 -21.08 -14.61 -3.68
CA GLY A 200 -22.10 -15.29 -4.53
C GLY A 200 -21.62 -15.53 -5.97
N GLY A 201 -20.36 -15.84 -6.16
CA GLY A 201 -19.75 -16.13 -7.46
C GLY A 201 -19.38 -14.90 -8.28
N ARG A 202 -19.51 -13.70 -7.75
CA ARG A 202 -19.12 -12.45 -8.42
C ARG A 202 -17.80 -11.97 -7.87
N PRO A 203 -16.78 -11.69 -8.73
CA PRO A 203 -15.49 -11.15 -8.28
C PRO A 203 -15.68 -9.88 -7.43
N LEU A 204 -15.12 -9.87 -6.23
CA LEU A 204 -15.12 -8.69 -5.37
C LEU A 204 -14.11 -7.68 -5.92
N PRO A 205 -14.49 -6.40 -6.19
CA PRO A 205 -13.53 -5.42 -6.67
C PRO A 205 -12.41 -5.22 -5.66
N SER A 206 -11.18 -5.15 -6.14
CA SER A 206 -10.02 -5.01 -5.27
C SER A 206 -8.90 -4.19 -5.89
N LEU A 207 -8.07 -3.59 -5.04
CA LEU A 207 -6.82 -2.94 -5.41
C LEU A 207 -5.65 -3.72 -4.85
N ALA A 208 -4.49 -3.65 -5.52
CA ALA A 208 -3.23 -4.17 -5.01
C ALA A 208 -2.21 -3.04 -4.85
N PHE A 209 -1.44 -3.08 -3.76
CA PHE A 209 -0.42 -2.10 -3.42
C PHE A 209 0.90 -2.83 -3.20
N PHE A 210 1.94 -2.39 -3.88
CA PHE A 210 3.29 -2.92 -3.75
C PHE A 210 4.31 -1.88 -4.20
N HIS A 211 5.59 -2.14 -4.03
CA HIS A 211 6.61 -1.13 -4.31
C HIS A 211 7.13 -1.21 -5.75
N ILE A 212 7.75 -2.33 -6.15
CA ILE A 212 8.39 -2.49 -7.45
C ILE A 212 7.37 -2.92 -8.49
N ALA A 213 7.29 -2.19 -9.59
CA ALA A 213 6.32 -2.41 -10.66
C ALA A 213 6.44 -3.80 -11.31
N LEU A 214 5.33 -4.30 -11.85
CA LEU A 214 5.31 -5.49 -12.69
C LEU A 214 5.87 -5.17 -14.10
N PRO A 215 6.51 -6.11 -14.78
CA PRO A 215 7.00 -5.91 -16.16
C PRO A 215 5.92 -5.45 -17.15
N GLU A 216 4.66 -5.74 -16.87
CA GLU A 216 3.52 -5.32 -17.70
C GLU A 216 3.30 -3.81 -17.74
N TYR A 217 3.74 -3.06 -16.72
CA TYR A 217 3.65 -1.59 -16.70
C TYR A 217 4.36 -0.98 -17.92
N VAL A 218 5.58 -1.42 -18.20
CA VAL A 218 6.40 -0.96 -19.34
C VAL A 218 5.70 -1.17 -20.67
N ALA A 219 5.16 -2.38 -20.90
CA ALA A 219 4.47 -2.71 -22.13
C ALA A 219 3.14 -1.96 -22.27
N ALA A 220 2.41 -1.83 -21.16
CA ALA A 220 1.13 -1.13 -21.14
C ALA A 220 1.27 0.36 -21.44
N TRP A 221 2.25 1.05 -20.82
CA TRP A 221 2.53 2.47 -21.06
C TRP A 221 2.93 2.75 -22.51
N ARG A 222 3.75 1.90 -23.10
CA ARG A 222 4.21 2.03 -24.49
C ARG A 222 3.16 1.69 -25.55
N ASN A 223 2.04 1.10 -25.15
CA ASN A 223 0.96 0.77 -26.07
C ASN A 223 0.04 1.99 -26.31
N PRO A 224 0.04 2.60 -27.53
CA PRO A 224 -0.75 3.79 -27.81
C PRO A 224 -2.26 3.55 -27.81
N ASP A 225 -2.71 2.30 -27.86
CA ASP A 225 -4.13 1.95 -27.84
C ASP A 225 -4.70 1.93 -26.40
N ASN A 226 -3.85 1.95 -25.39
CA ASN A 226 -4.27 1.98 -24.00
C ASN A 226 -4.64 3.39 -23.56
N SER A 227 -5.76 3.53 -22.85
CA SER A 227 -6.09 4.79 -22.19
C SER A 227 -5.14 5.04 -21.02
N HIS A 228 -4.59 6.26 -20.97
CA HIS A 228 -3.63 6.66 -19.94
C HIS A 228 -3.72 8.15 -19.60
N ILE A 229 -3.17 8.51 -18.44
CA ILE A 229 -2.96 9.89 -17.96
C ILE A 229 -1.70 9.91 -17.09
N GLY A 230 -1.11 11.07 -16.90
CA GLY A 230 0.10 11.25 -16.10
C GLY A 230 1.37 11.24 -16.93
N ARG A 231 2.51 10.92 -16.32
CA ARG A 231 3.83 11.09 -16.94
C ARG A 231 4.77 9.94 -16.59
N ALA A 232 5.71 9.69 -17.50
CA ALA A 232 6.94 8.97 -17.25
C ALA A 232 8.09 9.89 -17.69
N ALA A 233 8.85 10.42 -16.74
CA ALA A 233 10.01 11.29 -16.97
C ALA A 233 11.34 10.58 -16.71
N GLU A 234 11.27 9.27 -16.43
CA GLU A 234 12.38 8.31 -16.37
C GLU A 234 11.94 6.96 -16.92
N ASP A 235 12.87 6.03 -17.09
CA ASP A 235 12.54 4.66 -17.50
C ASP A 235 12.03 3.85 -16.30
N GLU A 236 11.05 2.99 -16.54
CA GLU A 236 10.53 2.07 -15.53
C GLU A 236 11.58 1.00 -15.17
N CYS A 237 11.66 0.67 -13.88
CA CYS A 237 12.59 -0.32 -13.33
C CYS A 237 11.84 -1.51 -12.69
N PRO A 238 11.13 -2.35 -13.45
CA PRO A 238 10.34 -3.43 -12.90
C PRO A 238 11.20 -4.57 -12.35
N GLY A 239 10.56 -5.49 -11.62
CA GLY A 239 11.17 -6.75 -11.23
C GLY A 239 11.72 -7.54 -12.42
N VAL A 240 12.91 -8.13 -12.24
CA VAL A 240 13.65 -8.77 -13.35
C VAL A 240 13.06 -10.08 -13.84
N LEU A 241 12.20 -10.74 -13.04
CA LEU A 241 11.49 -11.95 -13.45
C LEU A 241 9.99 -11.76 -13.34
N ASN A 242 9.26 -12.38 -14.27
CA ASN A 242 7.82 -12.40 -14.29
C ASN A 242 7.30 -13.79 -13.93
N THR A 243 6.66 -13.92 -12.78
CA THR A 243 6.07 -15.18 -12.28
C THR A 243 4.58 -15.29 -12.57
N GLY A 244 4.01 -14.33 -13.30
CA GLY A 244 2.61 -14.35 -13.71
C GLY A 244 1.64 -13.69 -12.71
N MET A 245 2.10 -12.78 -11.86
CA MET A 245 1.24 -12.06 -10.93
C MET A 245 0.15 -11.27 -11.66
N PHE A 246 0.49 -10.52 -12.72
CA PHE A 246 -0.49 -9.82 -13.54
C PHE A 246 -1.52 -10.78 -14.17
N ALA A 247 -1.06 -11.90 -14.72
CA ALA A 247 -1.95 -12.90 -15.28
C ALA A 247 -2.90 -13.51 -14.24
N ALA A 248 -2.43 -13.67 -12.98
CA ALA A 248 -3.27 -14.11 -11.88
C ALA A 248 -4.34 -13.07 -11.54
N MET A 249 -3.98 -11.79 -11.45
CA MET A 249 -4.91 -10.67 -11.21
C MET A 249 -5.98 -10.61 -12.31
N ALA A 250 -5.56 -10.65 -13.58
CA ALA A 250 -6.47 -10.60 -14.70
C ALA A 250 -7.42 -11.81 -14.77
N ALA A 251 -6.91 -13.02 -14.51
CA ALA A 251 -7.70 -14.26 -14.56
C ALA A 251 -8.75 -14.34 -13.44
N THR A 252 -8.50 -13.79 -12.26
CA THR A 252 -9.47 -13.76 -11.16
C THR A 252 -10.58 -12.73 -11.37
N GLY A 253 -10.31 -11.68 -12.15
CA GLY A 253 -11.23 -10.58 -12.41
C GLY A 253 -11.60 -9.75 -11.17
N SER A 254 -10.93 -9.98 -10.03
CA SER A 254 -11.14 -9.22 -8.78
C SER A 254 -10.34 -7.93 -8.76
N VAL A 255 -9.03 -7.98 -9.08
CA VAL A 255 -8.15 -6.81 -9.05
C VAL A 255 -8.49 -5.89 -10.23
N VAL A 256 -8.91 -4.66 -9.92
CA VAL A 256 -9.26 -3.64 -10.90
C VAL A 256 -8.19 -2.53 -11.00
N GLY A 257 -7.26 -2.48 -10.05
CA GLY A 257 -6.15 -1.53 -10.08
C GLY A 257 -4.99 -1.99 -9.21
N THR A 258 -3.79 -1.59 -9.62
CA THR A 258 -2.54 -1.79 -8.87
C THR A 258 -1.84 -0.45 -8.71
N PHE A 259 -1.22 -0.21 -7.54
CA PHE A 259 -0.54 1.05 -7.23
C PHE A 259 0.83 0.77 -6.64
N VAL A 260 1.85 1.36 -7.27
CA VAL A 260 3.27 1.13 -6.98
C VAL A 260 4.02 2.43 -6.66
N GLY A 261 5.28 2.33 -6.27
CA GLY A 261 6.25 3.41 -6.13
C GLY A 261 7.50 3.12 -6.94
N HIS A 262 8.69 3.28 -6.31
CA HIS A 262 10.00 2.89 -6.80
C HIS A 262 10.58 3.84 -7.86
N ASP A 263 9.88 4.10 -8.95
CA ASP A 263 10.31 5.01 -10.01
C ASP A 263 9.79 6.42 -9.66
N HIS A 264 10.70 7.35 -9.34
CA HIS A 264 10.32 8.62 -8.68
C HIS A 264 9.66 9.61 -9.63
N ASP A 265 10.18 9.73 -10.84
CA ASP A 265 9.66 10.68 -11.83
C ASP A 265 8.59 10.05 -12.76
N ILE A 266 7.83 9.07 -12.19
CA ILE A 266 6.69 8.43 -12.84
C ILE A 266 5.46 8.58 -11.95
N ASP A 267 4.33 8.92 -12.57
CA ASP A 267 3.05 9.03 -11.87
C ASP A 267 1.83 8.64 -12.72
N TYR A 268 2.09 7.99 -13.84
CA TYR A 268 1.02 7.66 -14.78
C TYR A 268 0.03 6.63 -14.23
N LEU A 269 -1.13 6.64 -14.85
CA LEU A 269 -2.10 5.57 -14.87
C LEU A 269 -2.22 5.07 -16.30
N VAL A 270 -2.26 3.76 -16.49
CA VAL A 270 -2.53 3.13 -17.79
C VAL A 270 -3.45 1.94 -17.62
N ALA A 271 -4.44 1.80 -18.51
CA ALA A 271 -5.36 0.67 -18.48
C ALA A 271 -4.82 -0.48 -19.34
N GLU A 272 -4.69 -1.67 -18.74
CA GLU A 272 -4.24 -2.89 -19.43
C GLU A 272 -5.12 -4.08 -19.02
N LYS A 273 -5.75 -4.75 -19.98
CA LYS A 273 -6.59 -5.95 -19.77
C LYS A 273 -7.63 -5.80 -18.65
N GLY A 274 -8.23 -4.62 -18.52
CA GLY A 274 -9.26 -4.35 -17.51
C GLY A 274 -8.72 -4.00 -16.13
N ILE A 275 -7.41 -3.81 -15.98
CA ILE A 275 -6.74 -3.39 -14.74
C ILE A 275 -6.10 -2.03 -14.97
N CYS A 276 -6.26 -1.10 -14.03
CA CYS A 276 -5.49 0.14 -13.99
C CYS A 276 -4.12 -0.13 -13.36
N LEU A 277 -3.05 0.08 -14.10
CA LEU A 277 -1.69 0.07 -13.61
C LEU A 277 -1.28 1.50 -13.28
N GLY A 278 -1.05 1.80 -12.01
CA GLY A 278 -0.82 3.15 -11.52
C GLY A 278 0.46 3.27 -10.71
N TYR A 279 1.22 4.33 -11.00
CA TYR A 279 2.29 4.79 -10.11
C TYR A 279 1.73 5.77 -9.07
N GLY A 280 2.20 5.67 -7.83
CA GLY A 280 2.13 6.75 -6.86
C GLY A 280 3.03 7.91 -7.29
N ARG A 281 2.76 9.12 -6.81
CA ARG A 281 3.71 10.22 -6.90
C ARG A 281 4.65 10.15 -5.70
N PHE A 282 5.98 10.22 -5.91
CA PHE A 282 6.91 10.27 -4.79
C PHE A 282 6.52 11.35 -3.79
N SER A 283 6.56 11.01 -2.52
CA SER A 283 6.08 11.87 -1.44
C SER A 283 7.20 12.55 -0.67
N GLY A 284 8.46 12.20 -0.96
CA GLY A 284 9.63 12.69 -0.26
C GLY A 284 10.38 13.81 -0.98
N ASP A 285 11.05 14.67 -0.20
CA ASP A 285 11.91 15.73 -0.73
C ASP A 285 13.40 15.30 -0.78
N ASN A 286 13.73 14.10 -0.29
CA ASN A 286 15.08 13.52 -0.36
C ASN A 286 15.30 12.61 -1.58
N THR A 287 14.33 12.47 -2.45
CA THR A 287 14.44 11.67 -3.66
C THR A 287 15.46 12.25 -4.63
N THR A 288 15.95 11.40 -5.54
CA THR A 288 16.74 11.80 -6.71
C THR A 288 15.80 12.07 -7.89
N TYR A 289 16.32 12.67 -8.96
CA TYR A 289 15.61 13.00 -10.21
C TYR A 289 14.65 14.18 -10.05
N ASN A 290 13.77 14.48 -9.44
CA ASN A 290 12.96 15.69 -9.19
C ASN A 290 12.49 16.43 -10.46
N ASN A 291 12.13 15.71 -11.52
CA ASN A 291 11.48 16.30 -12.69
C ASN A 291 9.99 16.59 -12.40
N LEU A 292 9.40 15.80 -11.52
CA LEU A 292 8.06 16.02 -10.99
C LEU A 292 8.11 16.74 -9.63
N ARG A 293 7.01 17.30 -9.20
CA ARG A 293 6.86 17.83 -7.83
C ARG A 293 6.41 16.72 -6.90
N PRO A 294 6.89 16.70 -5.64
CA PRO A 294 6.39 15.75 -4.66
C PRO A 294 4.87 15.87 -4.47
N GLY A 295 4.21 14.74 -4.22
CA GLY A 295 2.77 14.72 -4.03
C GLY A 295 2.31 13.43 -3.35
N VAL A 296 1.01 13.25 -3.27
CA VAL A 296 0.36 12.08 -2.69
C VAL A 296 -0.76 11.65 -3.62
N ARG A 297 -0.81 10.37 -3.97
CA ARG A 297 -1.93 9.84 -4.74
C ARG A 297 -3.13 9.59 -3.82
N MET A 298 -4.23 10.19 -4.21
CA MET A 298 -5.52 9.96 -3.56
C MET A 298 -6.36 9.01 -4.40
N LEU A 299 -7.08 8.12 -3.73
CA LEU A 299 -8.05 7.23 -4.36
C LEU A 299 -9.37 7.34 -3.63
N VAL A 300 -10.46 7.35 -4.38
CA VAL A 300 -11.82 7.35 -3.83
C VAL A 300 -12.63 6.23 -4.46
N LEU A 301 -13.07 5.31 -3.62
CA LEU A 301 -13.96 4.23 -3.97
C LEU A 301 -15.40 4.63 -3.69
N THR A 302 -16.33 4.14 -4.49
CA THR A 302 -17.78 4.28 -4.26
C THR A 302 -18.38 2.90 -4.00
N GLU A 303 -19.19 2.77 -2.94
CA GLU A 303 -19.85 1.52 -2.60
C GLU A 303 -20.73 1.04 -3.77
N GLY A 304 -20.56 -0.23 -4.14
CA GLY A 304 -21.31 -0.84 -5.25
C GLY A 304 -20.74 -0.60 -6.65
N ALA A 305 -19.77 0.31 -6.81
CA ALA A 305 -19.02 0.48 -8.05
C ALA A 305 -17.83 -0.49 -8.11
N ARG A 306 -17.35 -0.76 -9.32
CA ARG A 306 -16.08 -1.49 -9.54
C ARG A 306 -14.93 -0.57 -9.94
N GLY A 307 -15.23 0.67 -10.29
CA GLY A 307 -14.28 1.71 -10.62
C GLY A 307 -13.92 2.59 -9.42
N PHE A 308 -13.01 3.49 -9.64
CA PHE A 308 -12.55 4.45 -8.64
C PHE A 308 -12.17 5.79 -9.28
N GLU A 309 -12.14 6.85 -8.47
CA GLU A 309 -11.53 8.13 -8.84
C GLU A 309 -10.16 8.25 -8.19
N THR A 310 -9.25 8.96 -8.84
CA THR A 310 -7.90 9.18 -8.31
C THR A 310 -7.31 10.49 -8.83
N TRP A 311 -6.44 11.10 -8.02
CA TRP A 311 -5.66 12.29 -8.36
C TRP A 311 -4.36 12.33 -7.56
N ILE A 312 -3.47 13.22 -7.98
CA ILE A 312 -2.31 13.59 -7.16
C ILE A 312 -2.61 14.89 -6.43
N ARG A 313 -2.38 14.92 -5.12
CA ARG A 313 -2.42 16.12 -4.30
C ARG A 313 -0.99 16.65 -4.15
N GLU A 314 -0.69 17.80 -4.78
CA GLU A 314 0.59 18.48 -4.65
C GLU A 314 0.66 19.41 -3.42
N ASP A 315 1.87 19.90 -3.09
CA ASP A 315 2.15 20.70 -1.90
C ASP A 315 1.39 22.04 -1.85
N ASP A 316 1.16 22.65 -2.99
CA ASP A 316 0.42 23.90 -3.10
C ASP A 316 -1.11 23.70 -3.04
N GLY A 317 -1.53 22.47 -2.76
CA GLY A 317 -2.95 22.08 -2.68
C GLY A 317 -3.59 21.79 -4.03
N ARG A 318 -2.85 21.87 -5.15
CA ARG A 318 -3.39 21.53 -6.46
C ARG A 318 -3.73 20.06 -6.55
N MET A 319 -4.81 19.77 -7.24
CA MET A 319 -5.19 18.47 -7.72
C MET A 319 -4.73 18.35 -9.17
N VAL A 320 -3.89 17.39 -9.49
CA VAL A 320 -3.41 17.13 -10.85
C VAL A 320 -3.72 15.69 -11.24
N ASP A 321 -3.79 15.42 -12.54
CA ASP A 321 -4.06 14.09 -13.11
C ASP A 321 -5.31 13.44 -12.50
N HIS A 322 -6.39 14.24 -12.37
CA HIS A 322 -7.66 13.77 -11.85
C HIS A 322 -8.36 12.90 -12.89
N ALA A 323 -8.59 11.64 -12.53
CA ALA A 323 -9.14 10.66 -13.45
C ALA A 323 -10.10 9.70 -12.75
N ARG A 324 -10.97 9.10 -13.55
CA ARG A 324 -11.79 7.94 -13.18
C ARG A 324 -11.34 6.74 -13.97
N PHE A 325 -11.18 5.62 -13.28
CA PHE A 325 -11.06 4.31 -13.89
C PHE A 325 -12.39 3.58 -13.73
N ASP A 326 -12.98 3.15 -14.83
CA ASP A 326 -14.21 2.37 -14.84
C ASP A 326 -14.27 1.51 -16.12
N GLU A 327 -14.81 0.29 -16.00
CA GLU A 327 -14.96 -0.65 -17.10
C GLU A 327 -13.69 -0.84 -17.97
N GLY A 328 -12.52 -0.83 -17.33
CA GLY A 328 -11.22 -1.01 -18.00
C GLY A 328 -10.71 0.21 -18.78
N LYS A 329 -11.25 1.40 -18.51
CA LYS A 329 -10.85 2.66 -19.16
C LYS A 329 -10.53 3.74 -18.15
N ILE A 330 -9.55 4.57 -18.50
CA ILE A 330 -9.21 5.80 -17.78
C ILE A 330 -9.84 6.98 -18.53
N THR A 331 -10.54 7.82 -17.78
CA THR A 331 -11.15 9.07 -18.30
C THR A 331 -10.69 10.21 -17.40
N GLU A 332 -10.08 11.23 -18.00
CA GLU A 332 -9.70 12.44 -17.29
C GLU A 332 -10.95 13.20 -16.83
N ILE A 333 -10.92 13.68 -15.58
CA ILE A 333 -11.96 14.53 -15.01
C ILE A 333 -11.46 15.97 -15.03
N SER A 334 -12.13 16.81 -15.84
CA SER A 334 -11.82 18.24 -15.88
C SER A 334 -12.16 18.88 -14.54
N VAL A 335 -11.17 19.46 -13.87
CA VAL A 335 -11.40 20.32 -12.72
C VAL A 335 -11.83 21.67 -13.25
N GLU A 336 -13.09 22.06 -13.08
CA GLU A 336 -13.49 23.45 -13.32
C GLU A 336 -12.66 24.37 -12.44
N ARG A 337 -11.95 25.31 -13.06
CA ARG A 337 -11.03 26.24 -12.40
C ARG A 337 -11.78 27.36 -11.67
#